data_75c33c5c88a5f46d3888a53cd659aa58
#
_entry.id   75c33c5c88a5f46d3888a53cd659aa58
#
_cell.length_a   1.000
_cell.length_b   1.000
_cell.length_c   1.000
_cell.angle_alpha   90.00
_cell.angle_beta   90.00
_cell.angle_gamma   90.00
#
_symmetry.space_group_name_H-M   'P 1'
#
loop_
_entity.id
_entity.type
_entity.pdbx_description
1 polymer ?
#
loop_
_entity_poly.entity_id
_entity_poly.type
_entity_poly.pdbx_seq_one_letter_code
_entity_poly.pdbx_strand_id
1 'polypeptide(L)'
;MGTGSSISTSNGNIIINGFGGDLSSASSAHGVSISGGTIIAGGAGTVVLHGEGGKAGTSSDGVNMTTSPAKITSDGGSVTVTGIGGGAGASASCSGVAVLTGAQISAGGSGIVVVQGTGGLGIGALNYGVEVSGVGALITSNGGAVQVTGNGGTLGTVTGNNHGVIVDNSGKIRAAGAGATTVTGFGGGTNATLSNYGVLVNNSGEISATGTGHVIINGTGGFGSGNFNGGVALSNSGFISSSGGNV
;
A
#
# COMPACT_ATOMS: atom_id res chain seq x y z
N MET A 1 5.99 -13.90 -8.49
CA MET A 1 7.31 -13.73 -9.15
C MET A 1 8.37 -13.86 -8.07
N GLY A 2 9.31 -14.78 -8.24
CA GLY A 2 10.42 -15.01 -7.29
C GLY A 2 11.67 -14.20 -7.62
N THR A 3 12.68 -14.30 -6.76
CA THR A 3 13.99 -13.64 -6.95
C THR A 3 14.61 -13.99 -8.31
N GLY A 4 15.11 -12.99 -9.02
CA GLY A 4 15.67 -13.13 -10.37
C GLY A 4 14.66 -13.16 -11.52
N SER A 5 13.34 -13.20 -11.21
CA SER A 5 12.30 -13.08 -12.24
C SER A 5 12.09 -11.63 -12.66
N SER A 6 11.87 -11.40 -13.96
CA SER A 6 11.62 -10.05 -14.48
C SER A 6 10.54 -10.05 -15.54
N ILE A 7 9.68 -9.03 -15.51
CA ILE A 7 8.83 -8.62 -16.63
C ILE A 7 9.31 -7.23 -17.05
N SER A 8 9.74 -7.06 -18.29
CA SER A 8 10.27 -5.77 -18.73
C SER A 8 9.90 -5.43 -20.17
N THR A 9 9.82 -4.12 -20.45
CA THR A 9 9.73 -3.57 -21.80
C THR A 9 10.75 -2.44 -21.94
N SER A 10 11.21 -2.19 -23.17
CA SER A 10 12.13 -1.07 -23.42
C SER A 10 11.42 0.28 -23.52
N ASN A 11 10.18 0.32 -24.00
CA ASN A 11 9.40 1.56 -24.17
C ASN A 11 7.88 1.30 -24.24
N GLY A 12 7.45 0.10 -23.95
CA GLY A 12 6.03 -0.28 -23.96
C GLY A 12 5.41 -0.23 -22.58
N ASN A 13 4.09 -0.30 -22.54
CA ASN A 13 3.33 -0.40 -21.31
C ASN A 13 3.27 -1.85 -20.80
N ILE A 14 3.16 -2.01 -19.50
CA ILE A 14 2.94 -3.29 -18.83
C ILE A 14 1.58 -3.23 -18.14
N ILE A 15 0.72 -4.20 -18.41
CA ILE A 15 -0.57 -4.35 -17.74
C ILE A 15 -0.63 -5.77 -17.17
N ILE A 16 -0.88 -5.86 -15.86
CA ILE A 16 -0.98 -7.15 -15.14
C ILE A 16 -2.27 -7.16 -14.33
N ASN A 17 -3.08 -8.22 -14.51
CA ASN A 17 -4.22 -8.51 -13.67
C ASN A 17 -4.01 -9.89 -13.04
N GLY A 18 -4.12 -9.96 -11.72
CA GLY A 18 -3.94 -11.19 -10.96
C GLY A 18 -5.12 -11.44 -10.02
N PHE A 19 -5.60 -12.67 -9.99
CA PHE A 19 -6.72 -13.08 -9.15
C PHE A 19 -6.31 -14.29 -8.31
N GLY A 20 -6.43 -14.18 -7.00
CA GLY A 20 -6.18 -15.27 -6.07
C GLY A 20 -7.27 -16.34 -6.16
N GLY A 21 -6.92 -17.60 -5.92
CA GLY A 21 -7.87 -18.71 -5.95
C GLY A 21 -8.84 -18.69 -4.75
N ASP A 22 -10.06 -19.15 -4.96
CA ASP A 22 -11.15 -19.13 -3.97
C ASP A 22 -11.28 -20.41 -3.12
N LEU A 23 -10.23 -21.24 -3.05
CA LEU A 23 -10.28 -22.49 -2.30
C LEU A 23 -10.31 -22.25 -0.78
N SER A 24 -11.26 -22.86 -0.11
CA SER A 24 -11.60 -22.64 1.32
C SER A 24 -10.51 -22.97 2.35
N SER A 25 -9.39 -23.53 1.92
CA SER A 25 -8.23 -23.87 2.77
C SER A 25 -6.94 -23.18 2.36
N ALA A 26 -6.95 -22.31 1.33
CA ALA A 26 -5.75 -21.63 0.89
C ALA A 26 -5.42 -20.47 1.83
N SER A 27 -4.29 -20.52 2.50
CA SER A 27 -3.64 -19.34 3.07
C SER A 27 -2.78 -18.67 1.98
N SER A 28 -2.72 -17.34 2.00
CA SER A 28 -1.87 -16.58 1.06
C SER A 28 -2.26 -16.72 -0.43
N ALA A 29 -3.55 -16.68 -0.72
CA ALA A 29 -4.06 -16.62 -2.10
C ALA A 29 -4.01 -15.18 -2.62
N HIS A 30 -2.81 -14.65 -2.81
CA HIS A 30 -2.62 -13.28 -3.32
C HIS A 30 -3.06 -13.15 -4.77
N GLY A 31 -3.60 -11.98 -5.14
CA GLY A 31 -3.88 -11.66 -6.54
C GLY A 31 -2.59 -11.56 -7.35
N VAL A 32 -1.67 -10.72 -6.91
CA VAL A 32 -0.31 -10.62 -7.46
C VAL A 32 0.70 -10.72 -6.34
N SER A 33 1.65 -11.65 -6.45
CA SER A 33 2.74 -11.82 -5.48
C SER A 33 4.10 -11.62 -6.16
N ILE A 34 4.92 -10.71 -5.59
CA ILE A 34 6.27 -10.39 -6.06
C ILE A 34 7.22 -10.55 -4.86
N SER A 35 7.99 -11.63 -4.84
CA SER A 35 8.99 -11.94 -3.82
C SER A 35 10.40 -11.88 -4.42
N GLY A 36 10.99 -10.68 -4.44
CA GLY A 36 12.32 -10.44 -5.03
C GLY A 36 12.35 -10.36 -6.56
N GLY A 37 11.19 -10.37 -7.23
CA GLY A 37 11.09 -10.18 -8.68
C GLY A 37 10.95 -8.71 -9.07
N THR A 38 11.10 -8.38 -10.36
CA THR A 38 11.04 -7.01 -10.88
C THR A 38 10.06 -6.85 -12.04
N ILE A 39 9.31 -5.75 -12.06
CA ILE A 39 8.47 -5.30 -13.17
C ILE A 39 8.98 -3.92 -13.58
N ILE A 40 9.45 -3.78 -14.84
CA ILE A 40 10.15 -2.57 -15.32
C ILE A 40 9.61 -2.14 -16.67
N ALA A 41 8.95 -1.00 -16.74
CA ALA A 41 8.62 -0.34 -18.00
C ALA A 41 9.69 0.70 -18.32
N GLY A 42 10.48 0.46 -19.37
CA GLY A 42 11.53 1.39 -19.81
C GLY A 42 10.98 2.59 -20.56
N GLY A 43 11.80 3.62 -20.73
CA GLY A 43 11.49 4.83 -21.46
C GLY A 43 10.25 5.56 -20.90
N ALA A 44 9.29 5.87 -21.76
CA ALA A 44 8.01 6.48 -21.38
C ALA A 44 6.91 5.46 -21.04
N GLY A 45 7.24 4.17 -21.02
CA GLY A 45 6.29 3.10 -20.73
C GLY A 45 5.68 3.21 -19.34
N THR A 46 4.43 2.82 -19.21
CA THR A 46 3.68 2.83 -17.94
C THR A 46 3.52 1.42 -17.38
N VAL A 47 3.32 1.31 -16.07
CA VAL A 47 2.90 0.06 -15.41
C VAL A 47 1.51 0.23 -14.82
N VAL A 48 0.60 -0.66 -15.18
CA VAL A 48 -0.71 -0.79 -14.55
C VAL A 48 -0.85 -2.20 -14.00
N LEU A 49 -1.01 -2.32 -12.70
CA LEU A 49 -1.12 -3.59 -12.01
C LEU A 49 -2.40 -3.61 -11.17
N HIS A 50 -3.20 -4.66 -11.34
CA HIS A 50 -4.37 -4.93 -10.53
C HIS A 50 -4.27 -6.34 -9.92
N GLY A 51 -4.52 -6.43 -8.62
CA GLY A 51 -4.53 -7.70 -7.88
C GLY A 51 -5.75 -7.83 -6.99
N GLU A 52 -6.41 -8.99 -7.04
CA GLU A 52 -7.48 -9.35 -6.11
C GLU A 52 -7.09 -10.62 -5.37
N GLY A 53 -7.03 -10.55 -4.04
CA GLY A 53 -6.80 -11.72 -3.19
C GLY A 53 -7.97 -12.71 -3.21
N GLY A 54 -7.69 -14.00 -3.06
CA GLY A 54 -8.71 -15.04 -3.00
C GLY A 54 -9.65 -14.89 -1.81
N LYS A 55 -10.92 -15.26 -1.98
CA LYS A 55 -11.98 -15.05 -0.97
C LYS A 55 -11.82 -15.87 0.30
N ALA A 56 -11.08 -16.96 0.26
CA ALA A 56 -10.93 -17.85 1.39
C ALA A 56 -9.48 -17.83 1.90
N GLY A 57 -9.29 -17.69 3.21
CA GLY A 57 -7.99 -17.78 3.84
C GLY A 57 -7.47 -16.48 4.42
N THR A 58 -6.45 -16.60 5.29
CA THR A 58 -5.71 -15.48 5.87
C THR A 58 -4.59 -15.05 4.93
N SER A 59 -4.12 -13.81 5.07
CA SER A 59 -2.98 -13.26 4.29
C SER A 59 -3.19 -13.31 2.78
N SER A 60 -4.41 -13.09 2.31
CA SER A 60 -4.75 -13.06 0.88
C SER A 60 -4.79 -11.61 0.39
N ASP A 61 -3.62 -11.03 0.19
CA ASP A 61 -3.50 -9.64 -0.27
C ASP A 61 -3.91 -9.50 -1.74
N GLY A 62 -4.38 -8.34 -2.11
CA GLY A 62 -4.56 -8.01 -3.52
C GLY A 62 -3.22 -8.01 -4.25
N VAL A 63 -2.30 -7.17 -3.79
CA VAL A 63 -0.91 -7.11 -4.26
C VAL A 63 0.01 -7.28 -3.07
N ASN A 64 0.84 -8.32 -3.08
CA ASN A 64 1.85 -8.60 -2.06
C ASN A 64 3.26 -8.45 -2.63
N MET A 65 4.04 -7.56 -2.07
CA MET A 65 5.44 -7.34 -2.44
C MET A 65 6.34 -7.55 -1.24
N THR A 66 7.22 -8.53 -1.32
CA THR A 66 8.12 -8.90 -0.22
C THR A 66 9.53 -9.16 -0.74
N THR A 67 10.50 -9.11 0.16
CA THR A 67 11.88 -9.50 -0.13
C THR A 67 12.57 -8.60 -1.17
N SER A 68 13.69 -8.02 -0.79
CA SER A 68 14.52 -7.26 -1.74
C SER A 68 15.09 -8.20 -2.82
N PRO A 69 15.12 -7.81 -4.11
CA PRO A 69 14.76 -6.51 -4.67
C PRO A 69 13.35 -6.45 -5.32
N ALA A 70 12.28 -6.91 -4.64
CA ALA A 70 10.93 -6.80 -5.20
C ALA A 70 10.65 -5.37 -5.68
N LYS A 71 10.36 -5.20 -6.97
CA LYS A 71 10.25 -3.85 -7.54
C LYS A 71 9.20 -3.76 -8.64
N ILE A 72 8.38 -2.70 -8.59
CA ILE A 72 7.56 -2.23 -9.70
C ILE A 72 8.04 -0.83 -10.05
N THR A 73 8.46 -0.61 -11.31
CA THR A 73 9.02 0.68 -11.70
C THR A 73 8.74 1.03 -13.17
N SER A 74 8.78 2.32 -13.45
CA SER A 74 8.91 2.89 -14.80
C SER A 74 10.12 3.83 -14.86
N ASP A 75 10.72 4.04 -16.03
CA ASP A 75 11.81 4.98 -16.19
C ASP A 75 11.31 6.43 -16.34
N GLY A 76 10.15 6.65 -16.95
CA GLY A 76 9.59 7.98 -17.15
C GLY A 76 8.06 8.03 -17.19
N GLY A 77 7.40 6.90 -17.42
CA GLY A 77 5.95 6.79 -17.38
C GLY A 77 5.40 6.66 -15.96
N SER A 78 4.10 6.63 -15.83
CA SER A 78 3.43 6.48 -14.53
C SER A 78 3.33 5.01 -14.10
N VAL A 79 3.25 4.79 -12.79
CA VAL A 79 2.99 3.49 -12.18
C VAL A 79 1.67 3.55 -11.41
N THR A 80 0.73 2.67 -11.77
CA THR A 80 -0.55 2.53 -11.07
C THR A 80 -0.65 1.11 -10.52
N VAL A 81 -0.89 0.99 -9.22
CA VAL A 81 -1.09 -0.29 -8.52
C VAL A 81 -2.41 -0.25 -7.78
N THR A 82 -3.30 -1.17 -8.09
CA THR A 82 -4.58 -1.33 -7.40
C THR A 82 -4.66 -2.72 -6.80
N GLY A 83 -5.01 -2.80 -5.51
CA GLY A 83 -5.14 -4.07 -4.81
C GLY A 83 -6.44 -4.16 -4.00
N ILE A 84 -7.07 -5.32 -4.05
CA ILE A 84 -8.22 -5.67 -3.21
C ILE A 84 -7.84 -6.91 -2.41
N GLY A 85 -7.76 -6.77 -1.11
CA GLY A 85 -7.52 -7.88 -0.19
C GLY A 85 -8.67 -8.89 -0.24
N GLY A 86 -8.34 -10.14 -0.18
CA GLY A 86 -9.30 -11.24 -0.16
C GLY A 86 -9.82 -11.52 1.25
N GLY A 87 -10.07 -12.78 1.53
CA GLY A 87 -10.53 -13.29 2.82
C GLY A 87 -12.03 -13.14 3.04
N ALA A 88 -12.56 -14.14 3.75
CA ALA A 88 -13.95 -14.17 4.23
C ALA A 88 -13.97 -14.78 5.63
N GLY A 89 -15.08 -14.65 6.35
CA GLY A 89 -15.20 -15.18 7.70
C GLY A 89 -14.13 -14.64 8.65
N ALA A 90 -13.42 -15.49 9.37
CA ALA A 90 -12.39 -15.09 10.35
C ALA A 90 -11.03 -14.67 9.76
N SER A 91 -10.94 -14.43 8.46
CA SER A 91 -9.70 -14.05 7.80
C SER A 91 -9.13 -12.72 8.34
N ALA A 92 -7.81 -12.68 8.45
CA ALA A 92 -7.03 -11.53 8.92
C ALA A 92 -5.83 -11.29 7.98
N SER A 93 -5.20 -10.13 8.09
CA SER A 93 -4.01 -9.78 7.34
C SER A 93 -4.19 -9.87 5.82
N CYS A 94 -5.33 -9.41 5.32
CA CYS A 94 -5.65 -9.37 3.91
C CYS A 94 -5.61 -7.91 3.43
N SER A 95 -4.40 -7.40 3.19
CA SER A 95 -4.20 -6.03 2.75
C SER A 95 -4.58 -5.86 1.26
N GLY A 96 -5.07 -4.67 0.90
CA GLY A 96 -5.24 -4.33 -0.51
C GLY A 96 -3.90 -4.36 -1.22
N VAL A 97 -2.96 -3.51 -0.78
CA VAL A 97 -1.58 -3.47 -1.28
C VAL A 97 -0.63 -3.54 -0.10
N ALA A 98 0.26 -4.52 -0.08
CA ALA A 98 1.33 -4.68 0.90
C ALA A 98 2.70 -4.49 0.23
N VAL A 99 3.44 -3.46 0.67
CA VAL A 99 4.82 -3.17 0.27
C VAL A 99 5.69 -3.39 1.49
N LEU A 100 6.32 -4.55 1.56
CA LEU A 100 7.02 -5.01 2.74
C LEU A 100 8.54 -4.96 2.57
N THR A 101 9.29 -5.21 3.62
CA THR A 101 10.75 -5.08 3.73
C THR A 101 11.52 -5.21 2.40
N GLY A 102 12.17 -4.12 1.98
CA GLY A 102 12.98 -4.05 0.77
C GLY A 102 12.22 -3.94 -0.55
N ALA A 103 10.88 -4.01 -0.52
CA ALA A 103 10.06 -3.87 -1.72
C ALA A 103 9.83 -2.41 -2.11
N GLN A 104 9.73 -2.13 -3.41
CA GLN A 104 9.62 -0.76 -3.91
C GLN A 104 8.60 -0.62 -5.04
N ILE A 105 7.78 0.43 -4.97
CA ILE A 105 6.97 0.94 -6.09
C ILE A 105 7.52 2.32 -6.44
N SER A 106 7.95 2.52 -7.70
CA SER A 106 8.60 3.77 -8.08
C SER A 106 8.29 4.20 -9.52
N ALA A 107 8.30 5.50 -9.77
CA ALA A 107 8.29 6.06 -11.12
C ALA A 107 9.50 6.99 -11.30
N GLY A 108 10.18 6.87 -12.43
CA GLY A 108 11.28 7.75 -12.82
C GLY A 108 10.79 9.03 -13.52
N GLY A 109 11.71 9.95 -13.80
CA GLY A 109 11.41 11.20 -14.49
C GLY A 109 10.27 11.98 -13.83
N SER A 110 9.28 12.41 -14.62
CA SER A 110 8.06 13.07 -14.16
C SER A 110 6.87 12.12 -13.97
N GLY A 111 7.10 10.81 -14.06
CA GLY A 111 6.06 9.80 -13.87
C GLY A 111 5.43 9.89 -12.49
N ILE A 112 4.12 9.76 -12.42
CA ILE A 112 3.39 9.73 -11.14
C ILE A 112 3.25 8.30 -10.62
N VAL A 113 3.18 8.14 -9.31
CA VAL A 113 2.84 6.87 -8.66
C VAL A 113 1.45 6.98 -8.05
N VAL A 114 0.57 6.07 -8.42
CA VAL A 114 -0.77 5.93 -7.84
C VAL A 114 -0.90 4.55 -7.23
N VAL A 115 -1.18 4.47 -5.93
CA VAL A 115 -1.44 3.22 -5.22
C VAL A 115 -2.81 3.29 -4.56
N GLN A 116 -3.66 2.30 -4.85
CA GLN A 116 -5.00 2.20 -4.28
C GLN A 116 -5.18 0.81 -3.68
N GLY A 117 -5.55 0.75 -2.42
CA GLY A 117 -5.76 -0.49 -1.70
C GLY A 117 -7.07 -0.54 -0.95
N THR A 118 -7.74 -1.67 -1.01
CA THR A 118 -8.91 -1.98 -0.17
C THR A 118 -8.63 -3.26 0.60
N GLY A 119 -8.65 -3.20 1.91
CA GLY A 119 -8.46 -4.34 2.79
C GLY A 119 -9.57 -5.37 2.66
N GLY A 120 -9.27 -6.60 3.00
CA GLY A 120 -10.17 -7.73 2.86
C GLY A 120 -11.45 -7.63 3.68
N LEU A 121 -12.45 -8.42 3.32
CA LEU A 121 -13.77 -8.48 3.97
C LEU A 121 -13.83 -9.44 5.16
N GLY A 122 -12.70 -10.00 5.60
CA GLY A 122 -12.65 -10.85 6.79
C GLY A 122 -12.95 -10.07 8.07
N ILE A 123 -13.55 -10.76 9.07
CA ILE A 123 -13.84 -10.17 10.40
C ILE A 123 -12.60 -10.07 11.30
N GLY A 124 -11.45 -10.58 10.87
CA GLY A 124 -10.17 -10.50 11.59
C GLY A 124 -9.53 -9.11 11.52
N ALA A 125 -8.42 -8.96 12.23
CA ALA A 125 -7.60 -7.73 12.24
C ALA A 125 -6.65 -7.63 11.04
N LEU A 126 -5.99 -6.46 10.93
CA LEU A 126 -4.89 -6.23 9.99
C LEU A 126 -5.30 -6.31 8.51
N ASN A 127 -6.57 -6.01 8.22
CA ASN A 127 -7.04 -5.89 6.84
C ASN A 127 -6.82 -4.44 6.38
N TYR A 128 -5.59 -4.10 6.08
CA TYR A 128 -5.21 -2.74 5.70
C TYR A 128 -5.61 -2.41 4.26
N GLY A 129 -5.93 -1.15 3.99
CA GLY A 129 -6.03 -0.69 2.61
C GLY A 129 -4.66 -0.75 1.93
N VAL A 130 -3.70 0.03 2.43
CA VAL A 130 -2.31 0.04 1.97
C VAL A 130 -1.38 -0.11 3.17
N GLU A 131 -0.45 -1.04 3.09
CA GLU A 131 0.60 -1.28 4.08
C GLU A 131 1.98 -1.00 3.45
N VAL A 132 2.78 -0.15 4.12
CA VAL A 132 4.18 0.10 3.75
C VAL A 132 5.02 -0.13 5.00
N SER A 133 5.63 -1.30 5.12
CA SER A 133 6.24 -1.74 6.38
C SER A 133 7.61 -2.39 6.19
N GLY A 134 8.55 -2.00 7.03
CA GLY A 134 9.88 -2.56 7.09
C GLY A 134 10.94 -1.73 6.38
N VAL A 135 12.19 -1.97 6.79
CA VAL A 135 13.36 -1.28 6.22
C VAL A 135 13.45 -1.50 4.72
N GLY A 136 13.54 -0.39 3.95
CA GLY A 136 13.61 -0.42 2.49
C GLY A 136 12.26 -0.52 1.78
N ALA A 137 11.13 -0.72 2.50
CA ALA A 137 9.80 -0.61 1.93
C ALA A 137 9.54 0.83 1.48
N LEU A 138 9.21 1.03 0.20
CA LEU A 138 9.18 2.37 -0.37
C LEU A 138 8.16 2.52 -1.49
N ILE A 139 7.33 3.56 -1.40
CA ILE A 139 6.53 4.09 -2.51
C ILE A 139 7.09 5.47 -2.86
N THR A 140 7.58 5.67 -4.10
CA THR A 140 8.25 6.93 -4.46
C THR A 140 8.09 7.32 -5.93
N SER A 141 8.27 8.61 -6.22
CA SER A 141 8.47 9.13 -7.57
C SER A 141 9.73 10.01 -7.60
N ASN A 142 10.37 10.15 -8.75
CA ASN A 142 11.59 10.94 -8.88
C ASN A 142 11.32 12.43 -9.22
N GLY A 143 10.12 12.77 -9.64
CA GLY A 143 9.75 14.17 -9.94
C GLY A 143 8.24 14.37 -10.08
N GLY A 144 7.49 13.31 -10.32
CA GLY A 144 6.03 13.32 -10.33
C GLY A 144 5.42 13.20 -8.92
N ALA A 145 4.12 13.30 -8.84
CA ALA A 145 3.40 13.13 -7.59
C ALA A 145 3.36 11.65 -7.13
N VAL A 146 3.21 11.45 -5.83
CA VAL A 146 2.84 10.17 -5.21
C VAL A 146 1.45 10.31 -4.60
N GLN A 147 0.53 9.44 -4.99
CA GLN A 147 -0.84 9.40 -4.51
C GLN A 147 -1.13 8.01 -3.94
N VAL A 148 -1.44 7.93 -2.66
CA VAL A 148 -1.78 6.69 -1.99
C VAL A 148 -3.16 6.81 -1.38
N THR A 149 -4.07 5.89 -1.73
CA THR A 149 -5.41 5.81 -1.14
C THR A 149 -5.63 4.43 -0.56
N GLY A 150 -6.02 4.36 0.70
CA GLY A 150 -6.28 3.10 1.39
C GLY A 150 -7.63 3.08 2.08
N ASN A 151 -8.38 1.99 1.90
CA ASN A 151 -9.59 1.69 2.63
C ASN A 151 -9.37 0.43 3.47
N GLY A 152 -9.41 0.53 4.78
CA GLY A 152 -9.33 -0.62 5.69
C GLY A 152 -10.53 -1.56 5.53
N GLY A 153 -10.35 -2.83 5.86
CA GLY A 153 -11.40 -3.84 5.74
C GLY A 153 -12.63 -3.53 6.60
N THR A 154 -13.83 -3.69 6.03
CA THR A 154 -15.08 -3.15 6.59
C THR A 154 -15.79 -4.07 7.61
N LEU A 155 -15.56 -5.39 7.58
CA LEU A 155 -16.32 -6.34 8.37
C LEU A 155 -15.72 -6.70 9.74
N GLY A 156 -14.61 -6.09 10.15
CA GLY A 156 -13.98 -6.35 11.45
C GLY A 156 -14.93 -6.16 12.62
N THR A 157 -15.40 -7.25 13.25
CA THR A 157 -16.40 -7.18 14.31
C THR A 157 -15.84 -7.24 15.73
N VAL A 158 -14.61 -7.71 15.92
CA VAL A 158 -14.07 -8.01 17.26
C VAL A 158 -12.63 -7.58 17.48
N THR A 159 -11.86 -7.35 16.41
CA THR A 159 -10.44 -6.99 16.49
C THR A 159 -10.16 -5.76 15.63
N GLY A 160 -9.47 -4.79 16.19
CA GLY A 160 -9.13 -3.54 15.51
C GLY A 160 -7.95 -3.68 14.52
N ASN A 161 -7.33 -2.53 14.24
CA ASN A 161 -6.20 -2.41 13.33
C ASN A 161 -6.52 -2.69 11.85
N ASN A 162 -7.70 -2.23 11.40
CA ASN A 162 -8.04 -2.20 9.98
C ASN A 162 -7.82 -0.77 9.46
N HIS A 163 -6.55 -0.36 9.37
CA HIS A 163 -6.20 1.00 8.96
C HIS A 163 -6.43 1.21 7.45
N GLY A 164 -6.76 2.44 7.07
CA GLY A 164 -6.78 2.82 5.65
C GLY A 164 -5.38 2.72 5.06
N VAL A 165 -4.45 3.51 5.58
CA VAL A 165 -3.03 3.46 5.22
C VAL A 165 -2.20 3.31 6.49
N ILE A 166 -1.27 2.37 6.50
CA ILE A 166 -0.26 2.25 7.56
C ILE A 166 1.14 2.37 6.95
N VAL A 167 1.99 3.20 7.58
CA VAL A 167 3.41 3.35 7.25
C VAL A 167 4.18 3.13 8.54
N ASP A 168 4.86 1.99 8.65
CA ASP A 168 5.53 1.64 9.90
C ASP A 168 6.87 0.92 9.68
N ASN A 169 7.56 0.66 10.80
CA ASN A 169 8.83 -0.08 10.81
C ASN A 169 9.85 0.45 9.78
N SER A 170 9.99 1.77 9.69
CA SER A 170 10.86 2.50 8.74
C SER A 170 10.42 2.42 7.26
N GLY A 171 9.18 2.01 6.99
CA GLY A 171 8.57 2.12 5.66
C GLY A 171 8.39 3.59 5.24
N LYS A 172 8.35 3.86 3.94
CA LYS A 172 8.33 5.24 3.43
C LYS A 172 7.37 5.44 2.26
N ILE A 173 6.64 6.56 2.30
CA ILE A 173 5.91 7.12 1.15
C ILE A 173 6.48 8.50 0.86
N ARG A 174 7.02 8.70 -0.38
CA ARG A 174 7.81 9.91 -0.63
C ARG A 174 7.77 10.35 -2.10
N ALA A 175 7.44 11.60 -2.36
CA ALA A 175 7.72 12.23 -3.65
C ALA A 175 9.05 13.00 -3.60
N ALA A 176 9.79 13.02 -4.72
CA ALA A 176 10.97 13.84 -4.88
C ALA A 176 10.71 14.98 -5.88
N GLY A 177 11.63 15.93 -5.98
CA GLY A 177 11.51 17.08 -6.87
C GLY A 177 10.34 18.00 -6.53
N ALA A 178 9.53 18.36 -7.51
CA ALA A 178 8.33 19.20 -7.32
C ALA A 178 7.05 18.40 -7.05
N GLY A 179 7.13 17.07 -7.04
CA GLY A 179 5.98 16.19 -6.85
C GLY A 179 5.40 16.29 -5.44
N ALA A 180 4.10 16.39 -5.34
CA ALA A 180 3.40 16.33 -4.06
C ALA A 180 3.23 14.86 -3.59
N THR A 181 3.26 14.65 -2.28
CA THR A 181 2.87 13.38 -1.65
C THR A 181 1.48 13.54 -1.06
N THR A 182 0.50 12.83 -1.61
CA THR A 182 -0.88 12.82 -1.10
C THR A 182 -1.22 11.44 -0.58
N VAL A 183 -1.61 11.36 0.70
CA VAL A 183 -2.06 10.11 1.32
C VAL A 183 -3.47 10.29 1.85
N THR A 184 -4.39 9.45 1.39
CA THR A 184 -5.78 9.44 1.85
C THR A 184 -6.10 8.07 2.44
N GLY A 185 -6.59 8.04 3.67
CA GLY A 185 -6.90 6.79 4.36
C GLY A 185 -8.29 6.80 5.01
N PHE A 186 -8.99 5.70 4.87
CA PHE A 186 -10.26 5.45 5.54
C PHE A 186 -10.12 4.19 6.41
N GLY A 187 -10.18 4.35 7.72
CA GLY A 187 -10.17 3.23 8.66
C GLY A 187 -11.39 2.34 8.49
N GLY A 188 -11.19 1.05 8.57
CA GLY A 188 -12.26 0.05 8.48
C GLY A 188 -12.96 -0.21 9.81
N GLY A 189 -13.67 -1.37 9.91
CA GLY A 189 -14.37 -1.83 11.11
C GLY A 189 -15.71 -1.16 11.35
N THR A 190 -16.69 -1.95 11.77
CA THR A 190 -18.09 -1.48 11.93
C THR A 190 -18.63 -1.57 13.35
N ASN A 191 -17.93 -2.23 14.28
CA ASN A 191 -18.42 -2.46 15.64
C ASN A 191 -17.41 -2.02 16.72
N ALA A 192 -17.37 -2.66 17.87
CA ALA A 192 -16.51 -2.32 19.01
C ALA A 192 -14.99 -2.52 18.75
N THR A 193 -14.56 -2.36 17.52
CA THR A 193 -13.17 -2.50 17.11
C THR A 193 -12.33 -1.32 17.58
N LEU A 194 -11.14 -1.62 18.07
CA LEU A 194 -10.17 -0.65 18.55
C LEU A 194 -9.19 -0.28 17.42
N SER A 195 -8.75 0.96 17.38
CA SER A 195 -7.59 1.40 16.57
C SER A 195 -7.75 1.21 15.05
N ASN A 196 -8.80 1.76 14.48
CA ASN A 196 -8.97 1.81 13.02
C ASN A 196 -8.69 3.23 12.52
N TYR A 197 -7.42 3.56 12.34
CA TYR A 197 -7.02 4.87 11.85
C TYR A 197 -7.24 5.01 10.34
N GLY A 198 -7.57 6.22 9.89
CA GLY A 198 -7.50 6.54 8.48
C GLY A 198 -6.06 6.39 7.97
N VAL A 199 -5.14 7.16 8.54
CA VAL A 199 -3.70 7.08 8.27
C VAL A 199 -2.95 6.93 9.58
N LEU A 200 -2.12 5.89 9.69
CA LEU A 200 -1.20 5.66 10.81
C LEU A 200 0.25 5.70 10.33
N VAL A 201 1.07 6.57 10.95
CA VAL A 201 2.52 6.62 10.75
C VAL A 201 3.19 6.25 12.07
N ASN A 202 3.88 5.14 12.12
CA ASN A 202 4.34 4.52 13.36
C ASN A 202 5.76 3.94 13.23
N ASN A 203 6.43 3.70 14.36
CA ASN A 203 7.74 3.01 14.40
C ASN A 203 8.73 3.51 13.34
N SER A 204 9.03 4.80 13.35
CA SER A 204 9.92 5.45 12.38
C SER A 204 9.44 5.40 10.92
N GLY A 205 8.15 5.17 10.68
CA GLY A 205 7.53 5.32 9.36
C GLY A 205 7.60 6.77 8.89
N GLU A 206 7.67 6.99 7.59
CA GLU A 206 7.86 8.31 6.99
C GLU A 206 6.85 8.58 5.87
N ILE A 207 6.17 9.74 5.92
CA ILE A 207 5.48 10.32 4.76
C ILE A 207 6.13 11.67 4.48
N SER A 208 6.72 11.85 3.28
CA SER A 208 7.49 13.07 3.02
C SER A 208 7.43 13.54 1.56
N ALA A 209 7.81 14.81 1.35
CA ALA A 209 8.19 15.38 0.07
C ALA A 209 9.61 15.97 0.20
N THR A 210 10.56 15.48 -0.61
CA THR A 210 11.98 15.84 -0.47
C THR A 210 12.44 16.95 -1.38
N GLY A 211 11.54 17.66 -2.03
CA GLY A 211 11.83 18.84 -2.86
C GLY A 211 10.88 19.97 -2.52
N THR A 212 10.35 20.64 -3.53
CA THR A 212 9.38 21.74 -3.36
C THR A 212 7.92 21.29 -3.27
N GLY A 213 7.67 20.00 -3.39
CA GLY A 213 6.32 19.42 -3.31
C GLY A 213 5.72 19.51 -1.91
N HIS A 214 4.38 19.55 -1.86
CA HIS A 214 3.62 19.56 -0.62
C HIS A 214 3.38 18.13 -0.12
N VAL A 215 3.11 17.98 1.18
CA VAL A 215 2.55 16.77 1.76
C VAL A 215 1.09 17.04 2.16
N ILE A 216 0.17 16.20 1.70
CA ILE A 216 -1.26 16.31 1.97
C ILE A 216 -1.72 14.99 2.58
N ILE A 217 -2.25 15.02 3.79
CA ILE A 217 -2.75 13.84 4.48
C ILE A 217 -4.23 14.01 4.80
N ASN A 218 -5.05 13.09 4.31
CA ASN A 218 -6.47 13.02 4.61
C ASN A 218 -6.78 11.68 5.28
N GLY A 219 -7.19 11.73 6.53
CA GLY A 219 -7.52 10.52 7.28
C GLY A 219 -8.94 10.58 7.84
N THR A 220 -9.68 9.50 7.69
CA THR A 220 -10.98 9.30 8.35
C THR A 220 -10.89 8.01 9.14
N GLY A 221 -11.12 8.08 10.45
CA GLY A 221 -11.14 6.89 11.33
C GLY A 221 -12.31 5.97 11.03
N GLY A 222 -12.20 4.72 11.45
CA GLY A 222 -13.28 3.74 11.30
C GLY A 222 -14.53 4.07 12.13
N PHE A 223 -15.64 3.43 11.79
CA PHE A 223 -16.96 3.66 12.41
C PHE A 223 -17.19 2.87 13.70
N GLY A 224 -16.22 2.13 14.20
CA GLY A 224 -16.34 1.35 15.42
C GLY A 224 -16.54 2.21 16.68
N SER A 225 -17.27 1.71 17.66
CA SER A 225 -17.48 2.35 18.97
C SER A 225 -16.28 2.22 19.92
N GLY A 226 -15.21 1.53 19.50
CA GLY A 226 -13.98 1.36 20.28
C GLY A 226 -13.13 2.63 20.35
N ASN A 227 -12.09 2.59 21.19
CA ASN A 227 -11.15 3.70 21.34
C ASN A 227 -10.18 3.77 20.14
N PHE A 228 -9.58 4.94 19.89
CA PHE A 228 -8.51 5.16 18.92
C PHE A 228 -8.91 4.98 17.43
N ASN A 229 -10.12 5.37 17.06
CA ASN A 229 -10.56 5.47 15.67
C ASN A 229 -10.30 6.89 15.13
N GLY A 230 -9.03 7.29 15.08
CA GLY A 230 -8.62 8.63 14.64
C GLY A 230 -8.48 8.75 13.13
N GLY A 231 -8.62 9.97 12.61
CA GLY A 231 -8.36 10.24 11.19
C GLY A 231 -6.88 10.00 10.85
N VAL A 232 -5.98 10.74 11.50
CA VAL A 232 -4.53 10.65 11.33
C VAL A 232 -3.87 10.46 12.68
N ALA A 233 -2.93 9.52 12.78
CA ALA A 233 -2.14 9.29 13.99
C ALA A 233 -0.66 9.13 13.65
N LEU A 234 0.18 9.74 14.50
CA LEU A 234 1.63 9.56 14.52
C LEU A 234 2.01 9.00 15.88
N SER A 235 2.84 7.97 15.89
CA SER A 235 3.33 7.34 17.11
C SER A 235 4.75 6.77 16.94
N ASN A 236 5.42 6.51 18.04
CA ASN A 236 6.72 5.82 18.06
C ASN A 236 7.71 6.34 16.99
N SER A 237 7.99 7.64 16.99
CA SER A 237 8.89 8.30 16.04
C SER A 237 8.42 8.29 14.57
N GLY A 238 7.15 8.01 14.29
CA GLY A 238 6.57 8.25 12.97
C GLY A 238 6.56 9.74 12.64
N PHE A 239 6.86 10.13 11.41
CA PHE A 239 6.92 11.54 11.05
C PHE A 239 6.38 11.86 9.66
N ILE A 240 5.93 13.10 9.49
CA ILE A 240 5.46 13.68 8.24
C ILE A 240 6.23 14.96 8.01
N SER A 241 6.82 15.14 6.82
CA SER A 241 7.65 16.32 6.53
C SER A 241 7.63 16.74 5.07
N SER A 242 7.87 18.01 4.82
CA SER A 242 8.18 18.55 3.51
C SER A 242 9.45 19.40 3.59
N SER A 243 10.37 19.26 2.62
CA SER A 243 11.61 20.03 2.62
C SER A 243 11.45 21.46 2.09
N GLY A 244 10.51 21.71 1.20
CA GLY A 244 10.31 23.04 0.61
C GLY A 244 8.87 23.41 0.33
N GLY A 245 7.92 22.51 0.55
CA GLY A 245 6.49 22.76 0.46
C GLY A 245 5.82 22.84 1.83
N ASN A 246 4.50 22.88 1.83
CA ASN A 246 3.68 22.82 3.04
C ASN A 246 3.40 21.36 3.47
N VAL A 247 3.02 21.21 4.72
CA VAL A 247 2.43 19.98 5.29
C VAL A 247 1.02 20.32 5.78
#